data_29896dbbebb1bf6156174394a8e28780
#
_entry.id   29896dbbebb1bf6156174394a8e28780
#
_cell.length_a   1.000
_cell.length_b   1.000
_cell.length_c   1.000
_cell.angle_alpha   90.00
_cell.angle_beta   90.00
_cell.angle_gamma   90.00
#
_symmetry.space_group_name_H-M   'P 1'
#
loop_
_entity.id
_entity.type
_entity.pdbx_description
1 polymer ?
#
loop_
_entity_poly.entity_id
_entity_poly.type
_entity_poly.pdbx_seq_one_letter_code
_entity_poly.pdbx_strand_id
1 'polypeptide(L)'
;MNYIACRLPPKALNILNLNPALMHLRVSAIIKLDQIKQAKIREYINEKGLRIREDFERLKSTTHKASEIDSYHVHTDNFLILADIETVWNTYLSITPKDTWNSEIVSFGCMFCQSVGTITYVDDAYHGLQEGQILFLNISLFWNKVNIAVAHKIMQIVPDKKYIEFSYIEGGKTEGSQRLIFSETPEGHTRIEHLTTYRGRPKSFLREKVIYPIFHTKVISAFHSNVKRKILG
;
A
#
# COMPACT_ATOMS: atom_id res chain seq x y z
N MET A 1 21.19 -14.04 6.61
CA MET A 1 19.72 -13.87 6.56
C MET A 1 19.30 -13.82 5.11
N ASN A 2 18.61 -14.86 4.63
CA ASN A 2 18.30 -15.01 3.21
C ASN A 2 17.05 -14.20 2.89
N TYR A 3 17.20 -13.20 2.02
CA TYR A 3 16.08 -12.54 1.36
C TYR A 3 15.29 -13.61 0.60
N ILE A 4 14.04 -13.83 0.99
CA ILE A 4 13.11 -14.60 0.15
C ILE A 4 12.65 -13.63 -0.95
N ALA A 5 13.48 -13.51 -2.00
CA ALA A 5 12.99 -13.00 -3.26
C ALA A 5 11.81 -13.90 -3.68
N CYS A 6 10.77 -13.32 -4.28
CA CYS A 6 9.70 -14.07 -4.95
C CYS A 6 10.35 -15.05 -5.95
N ARG A 7 10.80 -16.20 -5.49
CA ARG A 7 11.30 -17.28 -6.35
C ARG A 7 10.10 -18.09 -6.79
N LEU A 8 9.88 -18.14 -8.07
CA LEU A 8 9.04 -19.15 -8.70
C LEU A 8 9.47 -20.54 -8.18
N PRO A 9 8.54 -21.48 -7.94
CA PRO A 9 8.89 -22.82 -7.51
C PRO A 9 9.84 -23.48 -8.51
N PRO A 10 10.79 -24.33 -8.08
CA PRO A 10 11.85 -24.88 -8.92
C PRO A 10 11.38 -25.62 -10.19
N LYS A 11 10.13 -26.04 -10.25
CA LYS A 11 9.56 -26.68 -11.46
C LYS A 11 9.22 -25.71 -12.59
N ALA A 12 9.21 -24.40 -12.35
CA ALA A 12 9.00 -23.40 -13.42
C ALA A 12 10.29 -23.04 -14.19
N LEU A 13 11.46 -23.40 -13.65
CA LEU A 13 12.74 -23.11 -14.34
C LEU A 13 13.01 -23.99 -15.57
N ASN A 14 12.35 -25.14 -15.72
CA ASN A 14 12.58 -26.02 -16.87
C ASN A 14 11.82 -25.63 -18.15
N ILE A 15 11.00 -24.57 -18.08
CA ILE A 15 10.28 -24.04 -19.27
C ILE A 15 11.11 -22.96 -19.99
N LEU A 16 12.22 -22.51 -19.41
CA LEU A 16 13.05 -21.42 -19.95
C LEU A 16 13.98 -21.79 -21.10
N ASN A 17 13.93 -23.04 -21.61
CA ASN A 17 14.67 -23.45 -22.82
C ASN A 17 13.83 -23.39 -24.08
N LEU A 18 12.73 -22.68 -24.11
CA LEU A 18 11.92 -22.45 -25.30
C LEU A 18 12.36 -21.14 -25.97
N ASN A 19 12.94 -21.31 -27.14
CA ASN A 19 13.18 -20.37 -28.25
C ASN A 19 13.08 -18.86 -27.91
N PRO A 20 14.16 -18.05 -28.10
CA PRO A 20 14.16 -16.60 -27.84
C PRO A 20 13.02 -15.82 -28.51
N ALA A 21 12.46 -16.34 -29.62
CA ALA A 21 11.32 -15.74 -30.32
C ALA A 21 9.99 -15.87 -29.55
N LEU A 22 9.88 -16.77 -28.54
CA LEU A 22 8.68 -16.93 -27.70
C LEU A 22 8.74 -16.11 -26.41
N MET A 23 9.85 -15.44 -26.12
CA MET A 23 9.99 -14.58 -24.94
C MET A 23 9.16 -13.28 -25.00
N HIS A 24 8.52 -12.97 -26.13
CA HIS A 24 7.70 -11.76 -26.29
C HIS A 24 6.19 -11.98 -26.07
N LEU A 25 5.74 -13.21 -25.87
CA LEU A 25 4.37 -13.47 -25.43
C LEU A 25 4.28 -13.47 -23.89
N ARG A 26 4.71 -12.39 -23.25
CA ARG A 26 4.24 -12.07 -21.90
C ARG A 26 2.75 -11.74 -22.05
N VAL A 27 1.91 -12.67 -21.67
CA VAL A 27 0.48 -12.38 -21.53
C VAL A 27 0.36 -11.22 -20.53
N SER A 28 0.11 -10.03 -21.05
CA SER A 28 -0.14 -8.86 -20.21
C SER A 28 -1.32 -9.19 -19.31
N ALA A 29 -1.11 -9.15 -18.00
CA ALA A 29 -2.20 -9.40 -17.06
C ALA A 29 -3.30 -8.35 -17.30
N ILE A 30 -4.46 -8.80 -17.78
CA ILE A 30 -5.63 -7.94 -17.97
C ILE A 30 -6.35 -7.84 -16.63
N ILE A 31 -6.66 -6.63 -16.19
CA ILE A 31 -7.42 -6.43 -14.96
C ILE A 31 -8.84 -6.98 -15.08
N LYS A 32 -9.27 -7.72 -14.07
CA LYS A 32 -10.64 -8.27 -13.94
C LYS A 32 -11.43 -7.37 -13.00
N LEU A 33 -12.14 -6.39 -13.55
CA LEU A 33 -12.89 -5.40 -12.76
C LEU A 33 -14.04 -6.03 -11.95
N ASP A 34 -14.58 -7.15 -12.40
CA ASP A 34 -15.61 -7.93 -11.73
C ASP A 34 -15.13 -8.54 -10.39
N GLN A 35 -13.83 -8.76 -10.24
CA GLN A 35 -13.23 -9.23 -8.99
C GLN A 35 -13.00 -8.11 -7.96
N ILE A 36 -13.20 -6.85 -8.33
CA ILE A 36 -13.08 -5.69 -7.43
C ILE A 36 -14.47 -5.29 -6.95
N LYS A 37 -14.77 -5.54 -5.67
CA LYS A 37 -16.10 -5.25 -5.08
C LYS A 37 -16.39 -3.74 -5.00
N GLN A 38 -15.36 -2.91 -4.76
CA GLN A 38 -15.49 -1.48 -4.49
C GLN A 38 -15.70 -0.69 -5.79
N ALA A 39 -16.89 -0.09 -5.95
CA ALA A 39 -17.26 0.67 -7.15
C ALA A 39 -16.29 1.83 -7.42
N LYS A 40 -15.86 2.56 -6.38
CA LYS A 40 -14.95 3.70 -6.54
C LYS A 40 -13.55 3.29 -7.02
N ILE A 41 -13.08 2.10 -6.67
CA ILE A 41 -11.83 1.58 -7.21
C ILE A 41 -11.98 1.25 -8.70
N ARG A 42 -13.11 0.63 -9.10
CA ARG A 42 -13.38 0.35 -10.52
C ARG A 42 -13.48 1.64 -11.34
N GLU A 43 -14.16 2.67 -10.81
CA GLU A 43 -14.23 4.02 -11.42
C GLU A 43 -12.82 4.59 -11.59
N TYR A 44 -11.99 4.61 -10.52
CA TYR A 44 -10.61 5.10 -10.56
C TYR A 44 -9.77 4.39 -11.63
N ILE A 45 -9.84 3.06 -11.68
CA ILE A 45 -9.12 2.25 -12.66
C ILE A 45 -9.56 2.60 -14.09
N ASN A 46 -10.88 2.77 -14.30
CA ASN A 46 -11.44 3.15 -15.59
C ASN A 46 -11.01 4.57 -16.01
N GLU A 47 -11.11 5.55 -15.12
CA GLU A 47 -10.71 6.94 -15.35
C GLU A 47 -9.22 7.08 -15.69
N LYS A 48 -8.37 6.24 -15.05
CA LYS A 48 -6.93 6.18 -15.33
C LYS A 48 -6.58 5.34 -16.56
N GLY A 49 -7.54 4.67 -17.18
CA GLY A 49 -7.31 3.81 -18.35
C GLY A 49 -6.47 2.58 -18.04
N LEU A 50 -6.48 2.08 -16.80
CA LEU A 50 -5.68 0.92 -16.38
C LEU A 50 -6.35 -0.36 -16.87
N ARG A 51 -5.73 -1.05 -17.84
CA ARG A 51 -6.26 -2.26 -18.46
C ARG A 51 -5.27 -3.41 -18.43
N ILE A 52 -4.03 -3.13 -18.72
CA ILE A 52 -2.95 -4.09 -18.87
C ILE A 52 -1.78 -3.71 -17.97
N ARG A 53 -0.82 -4.60 -17.80
CA ARG A 53 0.38 -4.42 -16.96
C ARG A 53 1.06 -3.07 -17.17
N GLU A 54 1.30 -2.71 -18.43
CA GLU A 54 2.02 -1.50 -18.82
C GLU A 54 1.32 -0.22 -18.35
N ASP A 55 -0.01 -0.24 -18.20
CA ASP A 55 -0.76 0.89 -17.66
C ASP A 55 -0.47 1.12 -16.18
N PHE A 56 -0.37 0.03 -15.40
CA PHE A 56 -0.02 0.12 -13.98
C PHE A 56 1.44 0.52 -13.78
N GLU A 57 2.36 0.05 -14.63
CA GLU A 57 3.78 0.42 -14.58
C GLU A 57 4.01 1.92 -14.84
N ARG A 58 3.13 2.57 -15.60
CA ARG A 58 3.16 4.03 -15.85
C ARG A 58 2.68 4.88 -14.68
N LEU A 59 2.04 4.28 -13.66
CA LEU A 59 1.61 5.01 -12.49
C LEU A 59 2.84 5.51 -11.71
N LYS A 60 2.93 6.83 -11.57
CA LYS A 60 4.03 7.47 -10.85
C LYS A 60 3.62 7.76 -9.42
N SER A 61 4.55 7.56 -8.50
CA SER A 61 4.41 8.04 -7.13
C SER A 61 4.60 9.54 -7.08
N THR A 62 3.93 10.18 -6.13
CA THR A 62 4.18 11.60 -5.85
C THR A 62 5.59 11.76 -5.26
N THR A 63 6.36 12.71 -5.80
CA THR A 63 7.70 13.03 -5.30
C THR A 63 7.69 14.42 -4.69
N HIS A 64 8.28 14.53 -3.49
CA HIS A 64 8.47 15.84 -2.86
C HIS A 64 9.62 16.55 -3.56
N LYS A 65 9.34 17.71 -4.14
CA LYS A 65 10.42 18.60 -4.60
C LYS A 65 10.94 19.39 -3.40
N ALA A 66 12.25 19.47 -3.23
CA ALA A 66 12.87 20.21 -2.13
C ALA A 66 12.37 21.67 -2.07
N SER A 67 12.16 22.30 -3.22
CA SER A 67 11.61 23.66 -3.33
C SER A 67 10.13 23.81 -2.92
N GLU A 68 9.42 22.70 -2.74
CA GLU A 68 7.99 22.69 -2.41
C GLU A 68 7.72 22.10 -1.02
N ILE A 69 8.76 21.73 -0.26
CA ILE A 69 8.62 21.00 1.02
C ILE A 69 7.73 21.76 2.02
N ASP A 70 7.83 23.08 2.08
CA ASP A 70 7.05 23.94 2.97
C ASP A 70 5.56 23.99 2.60
N SER A 71 5.18 23.49 1.43
CA SER A 71 3.79 23.40 1.02
C SER A 71 3.09 22.12 1.49
N TYR A 72 3.82 21.20 2.11
CA TYR A 72 3.29 19.96 2.67
C TYR A 72 2.98 20.11 4.15
N HIS A 73 1.95 19.44 4.59
CA HIS A 73 1.60 19.27 5.99
C HIS A 73 2.22 17.97 6.50
N VAL A 74 2.59 17.97 7.77
CA VAL A 74 3.08 16.79 8.47
C VAL A 74 2.03 16.36 9.50
N HIS A 75 1.76 15.07 9.56
CA HIS A 75 0.88 14.44 10.53
C HIS A 75 1.56 13.19 11.07
N THR A 76 1.62 13.05 12.38
CA THR A 76 2.30 11.93 13.05
C THR A 76 1.39 11.32 14.08
N ASP A 77 1.23 10.00 14.00
CA ASP A 77 0.57 9.17 15.02
C ASP A 77 1.53 8.11 15.53
N ASN A 78 1.41 7.75 16.81
CA ASN A 78 2.23 6.73 17.45
C ASN A 78 1.37 5.56 17.91
N PHE A 79 1.85 4.35 17.66
CA PHE A 79 1.19 3.10 18.04
C PHE A 79 2.13 2.24 18.87
N LEU A 80 1.58 1.53 19.86
CA LEU A 80 2.31 0.58 20.69
C LEU A 80 1.73 -0.82 20.50
N ILE A 81 2.61 -1.77 20.19
CA ILE A 81 2.27 -3.19 20.13
C ILE A 81 3.11 -3.92 21.19
N LEU A 82 2.45 -4.68 22.06
CA LEU A 82 3.08 -5.41 23.17
C LEU A 82 3.70 -6.72 22.68
N ALA A 83 4.64 -6.61 21.74
CA ALA A 83 5.42 -7.70 21.16
C ALA A 83 6.78 -7.15 20.71
N ASP A 84 7.76 -8.04 20.57
CA ASP A 84 9.09 -7.70 20.11
C ASP A 84 9.12 -7.17 18.67
N ILE A 85 10.15 -6.41 18.33
CA ILE A 85 10.25 -5.70 17.05
C ILE A 85 10.32 -6.64 15.84
N GLU A 86 10.93 -7.83 15.98
CA GLU A 86 11.04 -8.78 14.88
C GLU A 86 9.70 -9.44 14.58
N THR A 87 8.94 -9.83 15.60
CA THR A 87 7.58 -10.35 15.46
C THR A 87 6.66 -9.31 14.79
N VAL A 88 6.72 -8.07 15.27
CA VAL A 88 5.91 -6.97 14.69
C VAL A 88 6.32 -6.71 13.25
N TRP A 89 7.61 -6.51 12.98
CA TRP A 89 8.15 -6.27 11.65
C TRP A 89 7.75 -7.36 10.64
N ASN A 90 7.97 -8.62 10.99
CA ASN A 90 7.64 -9.74 10.11
C ASN A 90 6.12 -9.84 9.85
N THR A 91 5.30 -9.48 10.84
CA THR A 91 3.84 -9.44 10.64
C THR A 91 3.44 -8.34 9.66
N TYR A 92 4.02 -7.14 9.74
CA TYR A 92 3.76 -6.06 8.75
C TYR A 92 4.15 -6.46 7.33
N LEU A 93 5.20 -7.25 7.18
CA LEU A 93 5.63 -7.74 5.86
C LEU A 93 4.77 -8.89 5.32
N SER A 94 4.13 -9.67 6.18
CA SER A 94 3.46 -10.92 5.79
C SER A 94 1.94 -10.89 5.86
N ILE A 95 1.34 -9.98 6.64
CA ILE A 95 -0.12 -9.88 6.76
C ILE A 95 -0.76 -9.52 5.42
N THR A 96 -1.86 -10.20 5.08
CA THR A 96 -2.53 -9.96 3.80
C THR A 96 -3.12 -8.55 3.72
N PRO A 97 -3.15 -7.89 2.55
CA PRO A 97 -3.82 -6.60 2.40
C PRO A 97 -5.30 -6.65 2.77
N LYS A 98 -5.96 -7.79 2.55
CA LYS A 98 -7.34 -8.04 2.96
C LYS A 98 -7.50 -7.95 4.48
N ASP A 99 -6.58 -8.55 5.26
CA ASP A 99 -6.65 -8.54 6.71
C ASP A 99 -6.23 -7.18 7.28
N THR A 100 -5.24 -6.55 6.65
CA THR A 100 -4.69 -5.26 7.07
C THR A 100 -5.69 -4.12 6.85
N TRP A 101 -6.28 -4.04 5.66
CA TRP A 101 -7.20 -2.98 5.25
C TRP A 101 -8.65 -3.45 5.29
N ASN A 102 -9.12 -3.85 6.48
CA ASN A 102 -10.45 -4.39 6.71
C ASN A 102 -11.13 -3.70 7.89
N SER A 103 -11.91 -2.67 7.59
CA SER A 103 -12.73 -1.97 8.58
C SER A 103 -13.90 -1.25 7.89
N GLU A 104 -14.79 -0.65 8.67
CA GLU A 104 -15.88 0.17 8.14
C GLU A 104 -15.40 1.40 7.35
N ILE A 105 -14.18 1.89 7.66
CA ILE A 105 -13.63 3.10 7.04
C ILE A 105 -12.67 2.83 5.89
N VAL A 106 -12.10 1.63 5.82
CA VAL A 106 -11.16 1.27 4.74
C VAL A 106 -11.33 -0.18 4.33
N SER A 107 -11.26 -0.44 3.02
CA SER A 107 -11.25 -1.79 2.48
C SER A 107 -10.26 -1.93 1.32
N PHE A 108 -9.62 -3.09 1.26
CA PHE A 108 -8.74 -3.48 0.16
C PHE A 108 -9.56 -3.87 -1.08
N GLY A 109 -9.12 -3.44 -2.27
CA GLY A 109 -9.72 -3.80 -3.54
C GLY A 109 -8.87 -4.74 -4.37
N CYS A 110 -7.71 -4.28 -4.76
CA CYS A 110 -6.72 -5.07 -5.48
C CYS A 110 -5.32 -4.47 -5.30
N MET A 111 -4.31 -5.21 -5.75
CA MET A 111 -2.91 -4.79 -5.72
C MET A 111 -2.22 -5.19 -7.02
N PHE A 112 -1.47 -4.27 -7.60
CA PHE A 112 -0.56 -4.58 -8.71
C PHE A 112 0.83 -4.85 -8.15
N CYS A 113 1.44 -5.97 -8.53
CA CYS A 113 2.81 -6.34 -8.16
C CYS A 113 3.73 -6.12 -9.37
N GLN A 114 4.54 -5.06 -9.31
CA GLN A 114 5.41 -4.65 -10.42
C GLN A 114 6.47 -5.72 -10.75
N SER A 115 7.04 -6.39 -9.74
CA SER A 115 8.12 -7.37 -9.91
C SER A 115 7.71 -8.57 -10.79
N VAL A 116 6.47 -9.03 -10.68
CA VAL A 116 5.91 -10.16 -11.43
C VAL A 116 4.89 -9.73 -12.49
N GLY A 117 4.45 -8.48 -12.48
CA GLY A 117 3.46 -7.94 -13.43
C GLY A 117 2.07 -8.54 -13.27
N THR A 118 1.69 -8.91 -12.04
CA THR A 118 0.39 -9.53 -11.74
C THR A 118 -0.50 -8.62 -10.92
N ILE A 119 -1.81 -8.86 -11.00
CA ILE A 119 -2.79 -8.21 -10.14
C ILE A 119 -3.27 -9.25 -9.13
N THR A 120 -3.23 -8.89 -7.85
CA THR A 120 -3.71 -9.70 -6.73
C THR A 120 -5.04 -9.12 -6.24
N TYR A 121 -6.06 -9.96 -6.19
CA TYR A 121 -7.39 -9.62 -5.68
C TYR A 121 -7.56 -10.09 -4.22
N VAL A 122 -8.73 -9.81 -3.65
CA VAL A 122 -9.03 -10.03 -2.22
C VAL A 122 -8.82 -11.49 -1.78
N ASP A 123 -9.13 -12.45 -2.65
CA ASP A 123 -9.10 -13.88 -2.32
C ASP A 123 -7.90 -14.62 -2.94
N ASP A 124 -6.99 -13.90 -3.58
CA ASP A 124 -5.77 -14.47 -4.14
C ASP A 124 -4.71 -14.73 -3.07
N ALA A 125 -3.77 -15.63 -3.38
CA ALA A 125 -2.59 -15.86 -2.54
C ALA A 125 -1.72 -14.60 -2.45
N TYR A 126 -1.27 -14.30 -1.23
CA TYR A 126 -0.40 -13.16 -0.95
C TYR A 126 1.02 -13.63 -0.59
N HIS A 127 2.02 -13.02 -1.18
CA HIS A 127 3.43 -13.39 -1.06
C HIS A 127 4.28 -12.38 -0.28
N GLY A 128 3.64 -11.58 0.55
CA GLY A 128 4.29 -10.57 1.38
C GLY A 128 4.39 -9.18 0.71
N LEU A 129 4.70 -8.19 1.56
CA LEU A 129 4.89 -6.81 1.14
C LEU A 129 6.20 -6.67 0.37
N GLN A 130 6.17 -5.97 -0.78
CA GLN A 130 7.32 -5.79 -1.64
C GLN A 130 7.36 -4.37 -2.21
N GLU A 131 8.55 -3.86 -2.44
CA GLU A 131 8.76 -2.62 -3.17
C GLU A 131 8.16 -2.68 -4.57
N GLY A 132 7.58 -1.57 -5.01
CA GLY A 132 6.90 -1.46 -6.30
C GLY A 132 5.46 -1.95 -6.32
N GLN A 133 4.95 -2.59 -5.26
CA GLN A 133 3.53 -2.91 -5.17
C GLN A 133 2.68 -1.64 -5.12
N ILE A 134 1.54 -1.66 -5.83
CA ILE A 134 0.56 -0.57 -5.84
C ILE A 134 -0.76 -1.11 -5.30
N LEU A 135 -1.15 -0.65 -4.11
CA LEU A 135 -2.39 -1.03 -3.43
C LEU A 135 -3.50 -0.06 -3.80
N PHE A 136 -4.68 -0.59 -4.11
CA PHE A 136 -5.89 0.19 -4.36
C PHE A 136 -6.86 -0.03 -3.20
N LEU A 137 -7.15 1.06 -2.48
CA LEU A 137 -7.96 1.07 -1.27
C LEU A 137 -9.21 1.92 -1.49
N ASN A 138 -10.32 1.50 -0.89
CA ASN A 138 -11.52 2.32 -0.78
C ASN A 138 -11.61 2.90 0.63
N ILE A 139 -11.68 4.21 0.74
CA ILE A 139 -11.93 4.93 1.99
C ILE A 139 -13.40 5.31 2.04
N SER A 140 -14.10 4.86 3.09
CA SER A 140 -15.52 5.13 3.33
C SER A 140 -15.66 6.19 4.41
N LEU A 141 -16.28 7.31 4.07
CA LEU A 141 -16.49 8.45 4.96
C LEU A 141 -17.99 8.63 5.23
N PHE A 142 -18.31 9.25 6.37
CA PHE A 142 -19.68 9.61 6.74
C PHE A 142 -20.66 8.43 6.64
N TRP A 143 -20.33 7.29 7.32
CA TRP A 143 -21.15 6.07 7.31
C TRP A 143 -21.43 5.56 5.90
N ASN A 144 -20.36 5.45 5.09
CA ASN A 144 -20.40 4.96 3.71
C ASN A 144 -21.15 5.87 2.70
N LYS A 145 -21.50 7.11 3.08
CA LYS A 145 -22.13 8.06 2.14
C LYS A 145 -21.16 8.61 1.11
N VAL A 146 -19.86 8.69 1.46
CA VAL A 146 -18.82 9.16 0.55
C VAL A 146 -17.72 8.11 0.49
N ASN A 147 -17.45 7.62 -0.71
CA ASN A 147 -16.38 6.66 -0.97
C ASN A 147 -15.31 7.28 -1.86
N ILE A 148 -14.04 7.07 -1.52
CA ILE A 148 -12.88 7.61 -2.22
C ILE A 148 -11.92 6.47 -2.52
N ALA A 149 -11.54 6.29 -3.78
CA ALA A 149 -10.45 5.40 -4.13
C ALA A 149 -9.10 6.10 -3.90
N VAL A 150 -8.17 5.39 -3.27
CA VAL A 150 -6.81 5.83 -3.03
C VAL A 150 -5.85 4.75 -3.51
N ALA A 151 -4.78 5.15 -4.17
CA ALA A 151 -3.72 4.23 -4.58
C ALA A 151 -2.40 4.63 -3.89
N HIS A 152 -1.74 3.62 -3.30
CA HIS A 152 -0.43 3.77 -2.66
C HIS A 152 0.59 2.84 -3.30
N LYS A 153 1.78 3.36 -3.59
CA LYS A 153 2.92 2.57 -4.03
C LYS A 153 3.90 2.35 -2.88
N ILE A 154 4.30 1.11 -2.67
CA ILE A 154 5.38 0.77 -1.73
C ILE A 154 6.69 1.24 -2.36
N MET A 155 7.37 2.17 -1.69
CA MET A 155 8.57 2.82 -2.20
C MET A 155 9.83 2.15 -1.70
N GLN A 156 9.88 1.87 -0.39
CA GLN A 156 11.06 1.30 0.26
C GLN A 156 10.65 0.39 1.42
N ILE A 157 11.41 -0.67 1.59
CA ILE A 157 11.39 -1.57 2.75
C ILE A 157 12.83 -1.73 3.20
N VAL A 158 13.20 -1.14 4.34
CA VAL A 158 14.59 -1.12 4.84
C VAL A 158 14.68 -1.91 6.14
N PRO A 159 14.99 -3.22 6.09
CA PRO A 159 14.96 -4.12 7.24
C PRO A 159 15.90 -3.70 8.38
N ASP A 160 17.11 -3.23 8.06
CA ASP A 160 18.11 -2.85 9.06
C ASP A 160 17.71 -1.60 9.86
N LYS A 161 16.88 -0.72 9.25
CA LYS A 161 16.34 0.48 9.90
C LYS A 161 14.92 0.28 10.40
N LYS A 162 14.32 -0.91 10.17
CA LYS A 162 12.92 -1.18 10.49
C LYS A 162 11.99 -0.08 9.99
N TYR A 163 12.00 0.13 8.68
CA TYR A 163 11.37 1.28 8.03
C TYR A 163 10.65 0.85 6.75
N ILE A 164 9.40 1.31 6.58
CA ILE A 164 8.60 1.12 5.36
C ILE A 164 8.12 2.49 4.89
N GLU A 165 8.28 2.79 3.60
CA GLU A 165 7.74 3.98 2.98
C GLU A 165 6.78 3.65 1.85
N PHE A 166 5.65 4.33 1.82
CA PHE A 166 4.73 4.31 0.70
C PHE A 166 4.31 5.72 0.31
N SER A 167 4.03 5.90 -0.98
CA SER A 167 3.67 7.17 -1.56
C SER A 167 2.31 7.11 -2.23
N TYR A 168 1.59 8.23 -2.24
CA TYR A 168 0.40 8.38 -3.08
C TYR A 168 0.77 8.31 -4.56
N ILE A 169 -0.19 7.90 -5.40
CA ILE A 169 -0.04 7.94 -6.86
C ILE A 169 -0.42 9.34 -7.38
N GLU A 170 0.35 9.84 -8.35
CA GLU A 170 0.10 11.12 -9.01
C GLU A 170 -1.30 11.23 -9.61
N GLY A 171 -1.85 12.44 -9.58
CA GLY A 171 -3.19 12.75 -10.08
C GLY A 171 -4.32 12.27 -9.17
N GLY A 172 -4.00 11.89 -7.92
CA GLY A 172 -4.98 11.74 -6.86
C GLY A 172 -5.36 13.06 -6.19
N LYS A 173 -6.32 13.01 -5.25
CA LYS A 173 -6.73 14.18 -4.46
C LYS A 173 -5.74 14.56 -3.36
N THR A 174 -4.81 13.68 -3.04
CA THR A 174 -3.76 13.86 -2.03
C THR A 174 -2.43 13.45 -2.64
N GLU A 175 -1.40 14.23 -2.38
CA GLU A 175 -0.01 13.96 -2.73
C GLU A 175 0.81 13.83 -1.45
N GLY A 176 1.91 13.11 -1.52
CA GLY A 176 2.84 12.95 -0.42
C GLY A 176 3.25 11.50 -0.19
N SER A 177 3.80 11.24 0.99
CA SER A 177 4.24 9.90 1.39
C SER A 177 3.89 9.62 2.84
N GLN A 178 3.96 8.35 3.20
CA GLN A 178 3.78 7.86 4.55
C GLN A 178 4.95 6.96 4.91
N ARG A 179 5.38 7.03 6.18
CA ARG A 179 6.50 6.26 6.70
C ARG A 179 6.09 5.55 7.97
N LEU A 180 6.38 4.27 8.04
CA LEU A 180 6.31 3.49 9.27
C LEU A 180 7.73 3.29 9.78
N ILE A 181 8.02 3.80 10.96
CA ILE A 181 9.32 3.70 11.62
C ILE A 181 9.12 2.89 12.90
N PHE A 182 9.75 1.73 12.97
CA PHE A 182 9.62 0.82 14.09
C PHE A 182 10.83 0.96 15.03
N SER A 183 10.57 1.04 16.32
CA SER A 183 11.59 1.11 17.36
C SER A 183 11.21 0.27 18.56
N GLU A 184 12.20 -0.27 19.25
CA GLU A 184 12.00 -1.02 20.49
C GLU A 184 11.88 -0.06 21.66
N THR A 185 10.95 -0.34 22.58
CA THR A 185 10.85 0.36 23.86
C THR A 185 11.75 -0.31 24.91
N PRO A 186 12.07 0.40 26.03
CA PRO A 186 12.86 -0.20 27.12
C PRO A 186 12.27 -1.51 27.69
N GLU A 187 10.94 -1.67 27.58
CA GLU A 187 10.22 -2.85 28.05
C GLU A 187 10.19 -4.00 27.03
N GLY A 188 10.93 -3.88 25.89
CA GLY A 188 10.97 -4.88 24.82
C GLY A 188 9.71 -4.92 23.94
N HIS A 189 8.91 -3.86 23.95
CA HIS A 189 7.74 -3.72 23.07
C HIS A 189 8.08 -2.92 21.82
N THR A 190 7.20 -2.92 20.84
CA THR A 190 7.41 -2.17 19.59
C THR A 190 6.57 -0.92 19.55
N ARG A 191 7.24 0.23 19.41
CA ARG A 191 6.65 1.51 19.06
C ARG A 191 6.73 1.71 17.55
N ILE A 192 5.63 2.17 16.95
CA ILE A 192 5.54 2.49 15.54
C ILE A 192 5.17 3.97 15.42
N GLU A 193 6.07 4.75 14.83
CA GLU A 193 5.77 6.10 14.39
C GLU A 193 5.25 6.05 12.95
N HIS A 194 4.01 6.50 12.74
CA HIS A 194 3.40 6.65 11.43
C HIS A 194 3.44 8.12 11.04
N LEU A 195 4.46 8.50 10.28
CA LEU A 195 4.69 9.85 9.78
C LEU A 195 4.08 10.01 8.39
N THR A 196 3.21 10.98 8.21
CA THR A 196 2.59 11.31 6.92
C THR A 196 2.93 12.73 6.52
N THR A 197 3.50 12.89 5.33
CA THR A 197 3.70 14.17 4.67
C THR A 197 2.70 14.28 3.53
N TYR A 198 1.84 15.29 3.54
CA TYR A 198 0.74 15.37 2.58
C TYR A 198 0.39 16.80 2.17
N ARG A 199 -0.22 16.94 0.99
CA ARG A 199 -0.95 18.14 0.57
C ARG A 199 -2.15 17.74 -0.29
N GLY A 200 -3.18 18.58 -0.30
CA GLY A 200 -4.36 18.36 -1.12
C GLY A 200 -4.23 18.88 -2.57
N ARG A 201 -4.94 18.23 -3.48
CA ARG A 201 -5.11 18.68 -4.87
C ARG A 201 -6.60 18.72 -5.23
N PRO A 202 -7.17 19.91 -5.56
CA PRO A 202 -6.60 21.25 -5.36
C PRO A 202 -6.42 21.57 -3.87
N LYS A 203 -5.64 22.60 -3.55
CA LYS A 203 -5.44 23.06 -2.16
C LYS A 203 -6.78 23.47 -1.53
N SER A 204 -6.99 23.06 -0.27
CA SER A 204 -8.16 23.41 0.52
C SER A 204 -7.81 23.40 2.00
N PHE A 205 -7.83 24.57 2.62
CA PHE A 205 -7.50 24.72 4.04
C PHE A 205 -8.33 23.78 4.94
N LEU A 206 -9.66 23.78 4.77
CA LEU A 206 -10.55 22.93 5.57
C LEU A 206 -10.23 21.44 5.40
N ARG A 207 -10.01 21.01 4.15
CA ARG A 207 -9.69 19.61 3.88
C ARG A 207 -8.33 19.23 4.47
N GLU A 208 -7.31 20.07 4.29
CA GLU A 208 -5.94 19.76 4.68
C GLU A 208 -5.71 19.87 6.19
N LYS A 209 -6.30 20.87 6.85
CA LYS A 209 -6.06 21.14 8.27
C LYS A 209 -7.05 20.46 9.21
N VAL A 210 -8.22 20.08 8.73
CA VAL A 210 -9.30 19.54 9.57
C VAL A 210 -9.72 18.15 9.12
N ILE A 211 -10.22 18.04 7.88
CA ILE A 211 -10.84 16.79 7.42
C ILE A 211 -9.80 15.67 7.29
N TYR A 212 -8.71 15.97 6.60
CA TYR A 212 -7.68 14.96 6.32
C TYR A 212 -7.07 14.37 7.61
N PRO A 213 -6.56 15.14 8.59
CA PRO A 213 -5.99 14.57 9.80
C PRO A 213 -6.98 13.67 10.55
N ILE A 214 -8.24 14.11 10.73
CA ILE A 214 -9.25 13.35 11.46
C ILE A 214 -9.53 11.99 10.80
N PHE A 215 -9.76 11.98 9.49
CA PHE A 215 -10.06 10.74 8.78
C PHE A 215 -8.83 9.88 8.56
N HIS A 216 -7.68 10.49 8.33
CA HIS A 216 -6.41 9.79 8.20
C HIS A 216 -6.07 9.02 9.47
N THR A 217 -6.11 9.68 10.66
CA THR A 217 -5.91 9.01 11.95
C THR A 217 -6.85 7.81 12.13
N LYS A 218 -8.13 7.92 11.76
CA LYS A 218 -9.06 6.79 11.85
C LYS A 218 -8.66 5.63 10.93
N VAL A 219 -8.25 5.91 9.69
CA VAL A 219 -7.82 4.91 8.72
C VAL A 219 -6.58 4.17 9.20
N ILE A 220 -5.54 4.92 9.62
CA ILE A 220 -4.29 4.31 10.08
C ILE A 220 -4.45 3.62 11.45
N SER A 221 -5.33 4.11 12.32
CA SER A 221 -5.68 3.41 13.57
C SER A 221 -6.33 2.06 13.28
N ALA A 222 -7.25 1.97 12.31
CA ALA A 222 -7.83 0.70 11.88
C ALA A 222 -6.76 -0.24 11.31
N PHE A 223 -5.87 0.28 10.45
CA PHE A 223 -4.74 -0.46 9.88
C PHE A 223 -3.85 -1.06 10.98
N HIS A 224 -3.33 -0.25 11.90
CA HIS A 224 -2.47 -0.73 12.98
C HIS A 224 -3.19 -1.65 13.96
N SER A 225 -4.48 -1.42 14.23
CA SER A 225 -5.30 -2.30 15.09
C SER A 225 -5.50 -3.68 14.47
N ASN A 226 -5.65 -3.78 13.15
CA ASN A 226 -5.75 -5.05 12.45
C ASN A 226 -4.45 -5.85 12.53
N VAL A 227 -3.30 -5.20 12.35
CA VAL A 227 -1.99 -5.84 12.53
C VAL A 227 -1.78 -6.27 13.98
N LYS A 228 -2.08 -5.39 14.96
CA LYS A 228 -2.01 -5.71 16.39
C LYS A 228 -2.84 -6.94 16.74
N ARG A 229 -4.08 -7.03 16.25
CA ARG A 229 -4.95 -8.20 16.45
C ARG A 229 -4.35 -9.47 15.85
N LYS A 230 -3.70 -9.38 14.69
CA LYS A 230 -3.03 -10.52 14.06
C LYS A 230 -1.86 -11.05 14.88
N ILE A 231 -1.19 -10.17 15.64
CA ILE A 231 -0.04 -10.51 16.49
C ILE A 231 -0.49 -11.12 17.83
N LEU A 232 -1.52 -10.55 18.41
CA LEU A 232 -1.93 -10.86 19.79
C LEU A 232 -3.05 -11.91 19.88
N GLY A 233 -3.62 -12.36 18.74
CA GLY A 233 -4.75 -13.31 18.64
C GLY A 233 -6.07 -12.57 18.68
#